data_98a53c5e84467113859beb5c97902a8b
#
_entry.id   98a53c5e84467113859beb5c97902a8b
#
_cell.length_a   1.000
_cell.length_b   1.000
_cell.length_c   1.000
_cell.angle_alpha   90.00
_cell.angle_beta   90.00
_cell.angle_gamma   90.00
#
_symmetry.space_group_name_H-M   'P 1'
#
loop_
_entity.id
_entity.type
_entity.pdbx_description
1 polymer ?
#
loop_
_entity_poly.entity_id
_entity_poly.type
_entity_poly.pdbx_seq_one_letter_code
_entity_poly.pdbx_strand_id
1 'polypeptide(L)'
;MKNRYIALFLILFYFISSCMAVGNYKFRTLSPDGGFYYDGIKAIEQDKEGFIWTMMDYELYRFDGYQYKKYYPYFAAMAPDRRWVFNNMAADLSGNLYVNTNNGVYGYDRYSGEFVML
;
A
#
# COMPACT_ATOMS: atom_id res chain seq x y z
N MET A 1 -57.86 5.75 -3.35
CA MET A 1 -56.97 4.99 -2.44
C MET A 1 -56.02 4.03 -3.18
N LYS A 2 -56.45 3.31 -4.17
CA LYS A 2 -55.57 2.38 -4.93
C LYS A 2 -54.31 3.06 -5.54
N ASN A 3 -54.41 4.26 -6.05
CA ASN A 3 -53.27 4.96 -6.70
C ASN A 3 -52.15 5.38 -5.73
N ARG A 4 -52.48 5.60 -4.45
CA ARG A 4 -51.47 6.01 -3.46
C ARG A 4 -50.53 4.84 -3.12
N TYR A 5 -51.00 3.61 -3.06
CA TYR A 5 -50.21 2.42 -2.80
C TYR A 5 -49.33 2.04 -4.00
N ILE A 6 -49.84 2.28 -5.22
CA ILE A 6 -49.05 2.05 -6.45
C ILE A 6 -47.86 3.02 -6.50
N ALA A 7 -48.05 4.29 -6.17
CA ALA A 7 -46.98 5.28 -6.12
C ALA A 7 -45.94 4.94 -5.04
N LEU A 8 -46.37 4.51 -3.85
CA LEU A 8 -45.48 4.08 -2.79
C LEU A 8 -44.68 2.82 -3.19
N PHE A 9 -45.29 1.87 -3.87
CA PHE A 9 -44.62 0.65 -4.36
C PHE A 9 -43.59 0.98 -5.43
N LEU A 10 -43.87 1.91 -6.35
CA LEU A 10 -42.91 2.35 -7.37
C LEU A 10 -41.72 3.10 -6.77
N ILE A 11 -41.96 3.93 -5.75
CA ILE A 11 -40.88 4.63 -5.05
C ILE A 11 -39.99 3.64 -4.31
N LEU A 12 -40.59 2.65 -3.62
CA LEU A 12 -39.85 1.60 -2.93
C LEU A 12 -39.01 0.75 -3.90
N PHE A 13 -39.58 0.41 -5.04
CA PHE A 13 -38.91 -0.34 -6.09
C PHE A 13 -37.75 0.42 -6.71
N TYR A 14 -37.87 1.74 -6.87
CA TYR A 14 -36.80 2.61 -7.36
C TYR A 14 -35.63 2.65 -6.37
N PHE A 15 -35.89 2.71 -5.07
CA PHE A 15 -34.84 2.66 -4.04
C PHE A 15 -34.11 1.33 -3.98
N ILE A 16 -34.78 0.21 -4.21
CA ILE A 16 -34.17 -1.12 -4.20
C ILE A 16 -33.27 -1.33 -5.42
N SER A 17 -33.63 -0.80 -6.59
CA SER A 17 -32.81 -0.92 -7.80
C SER A 17 -31.51 -0.11 -7.75
N SER A 18 -31.46 0.91 -6.92
CA SER A 18 -30.25 1.74 -6.77
C SER A 18 -29.14 1.08 -5.93
N CYS A 19 -29.43 -0.04 -5.25
CA CYS A 19 -28.49 -0.70 -4.34
C CYS A 19 -27.66 -1.82 -5.01
N MET A 20 -27.85 -2.09 -6.32
CA MET A 20 -27.18 -3.18 -7.04
C MET A 20 -26.00 -2.73 -7.91
N ALA A 21 -25.30 -1.66 -7.53
CA ALA A 21 -24.03 -1.33 -8.16
C ALA A 21 -22.93 -2.23 -7.58
N VAL A 22 -22.95 -3.52 -7.89
CA VAL A 22 -21.78 -4.37 -7.73
C VAL A 22 -20.75 -3.94 -8.77
N GLY A 23 -19.78 -3.14 -8.35
CA GLY A 23 -18.68 -2.75 -9.20
C GLY A 23 -17.94 -4.00 -9.69
N ASN A 24 -17.71 -4.09 -10.98
CA ASN A 24 -16.84 -5.13 -11.55
C ASN A 24 -15.41 -4.88 -11.10
N TYR A 25 -15.00 -5.49 -10.00
CA TYR A 25 -13.63 -5.41 -9.52
C TYR A 25 -12.74 -6.26 -10.43
N LYS A 26 -11.77 -5.61 -11.06
CA LYS A 26 -10.71 -6.29 -11.80
C LYS A 26 -9.50 -6.43 -10.90
N PHE A 27 -9.12 -7.65 -10.58
CA PHE A 27 -7.87 -7.93 -9.87
C PHE A 27 -6.73 -8.00 -10.87
N ARG A 28 -5.65 -7.29 -10.56
CA ARG A 28 -4.41 -7.35 -11.31
C ARG A 28 -3.28 -7.73 -10.35
N THR A 29 -2.51 -8.73 -10.72
CA THR A 29 -1.29 -9.05 -9.99
C THR A 29 -0.27 -7.96 -10.23
N LEU A 30 0.22 -7.35 -9.16
CA LEU A 30 1.31 -6.40 -9.18
C LEU A 30 2.54 -7.10 -8.61
N SER A 31 3.60 -7.20 -9.39
CA SER A 31 4.89 -7.71 -8.95
C SER A 31 6.01 -6.96 -9.66
N PRO A 32 7.16 -6.74 -9.02
CA PRO A 32 8.34 -6.22 -9.71
C PRO A 32 8.80 -7.20 -10.80
N ASP A 33 9.60 -6.70 -11.74
CA ASP A 33 10.23 -7.54 -12.76
C ASP A 33 11.05 -8.64 -12.08
N GLY A 34 10.75 -9.91 -12.46
CA GLY A 34 11.33 -11.09 -11.82
C GLY A 34 10.53 -11.64 -10.61
N GLY A 35 9.41 -11.00 -10.25
CA GLY A 35 8.56 -11.40 -9.13
C GLY A 35 9.09 -10.94 -7.75
N PHE A 36 8.30 -11.22 -6.72
CA PHE A 36 8.78 -11.11 -5.34
C PHE A 36 9.55 -12.40 -5.01
N TYR A 37 10.84 -12.26 -4.76
CA TYR A 37 11.70 -13.39 -4.39
C TYR A 37 11.55 -13.65 -2.90
N TYR A 38 11.11 -14.86 -2.56
CA TYR A 38 11.09 -15.46 -1.21
C TYR A 38 10.26 -14.72 -0.16
N ASP A 39 9.59 -15.49 0.68
CA ASP A 39 8.86 -15.13 1.89
C ASP A 39 7.80 -14.03 1.72
N GLY A 40 6.61 -14.29 2.21
CA GLY A 40 5.43 -13.45 2.00
C GLY A 40 5.63 -11.97 2.32
N ILE A 41 4.82 -11.13 1.74
CA ILE A 41 4.74 -9.71 2.08
C ILE A 41 4.38 -9.58 3.56
N LYS A 42 5.22 -8.89 4.33
CA LYS A 42 5.02 -8.64 5.77
C LYS A 42 4.18 -7.40 6.05
N ALA A 43 4.35 -6.38 5.23
CA ALA A 43 3.59 -5.14 5.37
C ALA A 43 3.34 -4.49 4.02
N ILE A 44 2.19 -3.83 3.92
CA ILE A 44 1.81 -2.98 2.80
C ILE A 44 1.31 -1.67 3.41
N GLU A 45 1.89 -0.56 2.97
CA GLU A 45 1.51 0.77 3.41
C GLU A 45 1.35 1.71 2.21
N GLN A 46 0.55 2.74 2.40
CA GLN A 46 0.45 3.82 1.43
C GLN A 46 0.99 5.11 2.05
N ASP A 47 1.93 5.75 1.35
CA ASP A 47 2.44 7.04 1.79
C ASP A 47 1.51 8.19 1.36
N LYS A 48 1.84 9.37 1.81
CA LYS A 48 1.07 10.59 1.59
C LYS A 48 1.01 11.02 0.11
N GLU A 49 1.98 10.62 -0.71
CA GLU A 49 1.98 10.83 -2.16
C GLU A 49 1.14 9.79 -2.91
N GLY A 50 0.64 8.78 -2.21
CA GLY A 50 -0.16 7.69 -2.77
C GLY A 50 0.67 6.53 -3.31
N PHE A 51 1.99 6.51 -3.10
CA PHE A 51 2.82 5.36 -3.45
C PHE A 51 2.54 4.19 -2.52
N ILE A 52 2.52 2.99 -3.09
CA ILE A 52 2.35 1.75 -2.33
C ILE A 52 3.71 1.17 -2.00
N TRP A 53 3.93 0.95 -0.72
CA TRP A 53 5.13 0.32 -0.20
C TRP A 53 4.84 -1.12 0.18
N THR A 54 5.74 -2.02 -0.20
CA THR A 54 5.67 -3.43 0.16
C THR A 54 6.98 -3.84 0.82
N MET A 55 6.88 -4.50 1.96
CA MET A 55 8.01 -4.92 2.76
C MET A 55 8.02 -6.43 2.95
N MET A 56 9.20 -7.01 2.82
CA MET A 56 9.55 -8.39 3.13
C MET A 56 10.75 -8.41 4.08
N ASP A 57 11.23 -9.60 4.48
CA ASP A 57 12.36 -9.70 5.41
C ASP A 57 13.62 -8.97 4.95
N TYR A 58 13.93 -9.04 3.65
CA TYR A 58 15.16 -8.52 3.08
C TYR A 58 14.92 -7.57 1.92
N GLU A 59 13.66 -7.20 1.65
CA GLU A 59 13.32 -6.38 0.50
C GLU A 59 12.28 -5.33 0.87
N LEU A 60 12.51 -4.13 0.37
CA LEU A 60 11.59 -3.00 0.48
C LEU A 60 11.41 -2.40 -0.91
N TYR A 61 10.16 -2.31 -1.34
CA TYR A 61 9.79 -1.77 -2.64
C TYR A 61 8.78 -0.65 -2.50
N ARG A 62 8.86 0.31 -3.42
CA ARG A 62 7.86 1.34 -3.62
C ARG A 62 7.28 1.21 -5.04
N PHE A 63 5.98 1.16 -5.15
CA PHE A 63 5.23 1.13 -6.41
C PHE A 63 4.59 2.51 -6.67
N ASP A 64 4.81 3.07 -7.85
CA ASP A 64 4.31 4.38 -8.26
C ASP A 64 3.07 4.34 -9.16
N GLY A 65 2.48 3.14 -9.34
CA GLY A 65 1.38 2.87 -10.27
C GLY A 65 1.83 2.24 -11.58
N TYR A 66 3.13 2.30 -11.91
CA TYR A 66 3.70 1.80 -13.15
C TYR A 66 4.86 0.84 -12.90
N GLN A 67 5.77 1.20 -12.01
CA GLN A 67 7.00 0.45 -11.75
C GLN A 67 7.32 0.35 -10.27
N TYR A 68 8.14 -0.66 -9.94
CA TYR A 68 8.68 -0.84 -8.62
C TYR A 68 10.08 -0.27 -8.50
N LYS A 69 10.34 0.51 -7.45
CA LYS A 69 11.67 0.92 -7.02
C LYS A 69 12.09 0.10 -5.81
N LYS A 70 13.25 -0.56 -5.88
CA LYS A 70 13.83 -1.33 -4.79
C LYS A 70 14.71 -0.44 -3.90
N TYR A 71 14.52 -0.54 -2.59
CA TYR A 71 15.26 0.28 -1.60
C TYR A 71 16.32 -0.48 -0.81
N TYR A 72 16.38 -1.82 -0.90
CA TYR A 72 17.46 -2.57 -0.24
C TYR A 72 18.88 -2.11 -0.62
N PRO A 73 19.20 -1.79 -1.90
CA PRO A 73 20.53 -1.29 -2.26
C PRO A 73 20.91 0.00 -1.54
N TYR A 74 19.94 0.85 -1.23
CA TYR A 74 20.15 2.08 -0.46
C TYR A 74 20.62 1.74 0.97
N PHE A 75 19.92 0.85 1.66
CA PHE A 75 20.29 0.41 3.02
C PHE A 75 21.63 -0.33 3.03
N ALA A 76 21.90 -1.17 2.04
CA ALA A 76 23.20 -1.85 1.90
C ALA A 76 24.35 -0.87 1.72
N ALA A 77 24.14 0.24 1.01
CA ALA A 77 25.14 1.29 0.83
C ALA A 77 25.43 2.06 2.12
N MET A 78 24.42 2.25 3.01
CA MET A 78 24.61 2.90 4.31
C MET A 78 25.52 2.14 5.24
N ALA A 79 25.46 0.80 5.23
CA ALA A 79 26.30 -0.06 6.05
C ALA A 79 26.56 -1.38 5.32
N PRO A 80 27.61 -1.41 4.47
CA PRO A 80 27.92 -2.57 3.62
C PRO A 80 28.25 -3.85 4.41
N ASP A 81 28.77 -3.67 5.61
CA ASP A 81 29.18 -4.79 6.49
C ASP A 81 28.02 -5.41 7.27
N ARG A 82 26.83 -4.86 7.12
CA ARG A 82 25.65 -5.28 7.88
C ARG A 82 24.61 -5.91 6.97
N ARG A 83 24.03 -7.01 7.45
CA ARG A 83 22.82 -7.55 6.86
C ARG A 83 21.64 -6.76 7.38
N TRP A 84 20.86 -6.22 6.46
CA TRP A 84 19.64 -5.49 6.78
C TRP A 84 18.45 -6.46 6.82
N VAL A 85 17.67 -6.37 7.88
CA VAL A 85 16.42 -7.10 8.06
C VAL A 85 15.33 -6.08 8.35
N PHE A 86 14.28 -6.09 7.56
CA PHE A 86 13.11 -5.24 7.77
C PHE A 86 12.13 -5.96 8.68
N ASN A 87 11.87 -5.39 9.85
CA ASN A 87 11.03 -6.00 10.87
C ASN A 87 9.57 -5.57 10.75
N ASN A 88 9.33 -4.28 10.57
CA ASN A 88 8.00 -3.70 10.46
C ASN A 88 8.03 -2.40 9.66
N MET A 89 6.88 -2.01 9.14
CA MET A 89 6.66 -0.75 8.44
C MET A 89 5.29 -0.21 8.83
N ALA A 90 5.18 1.11 8.97
CA ALA A 90 3.94 1.78 9.26
C ALA A 90 3.91 3.19 8.66
N ALA A 91 2.75 3.64 8.25
CA ALA A 91 2.50 5.04 7.94
C ALA A 91 1.73 5.69 9.08
N ASP A 92 2.07 6.92 9.44
CA ASP A 92 1.30 7.70 10.40
C ASP A 92 0.03 8.29 9.74
N LEU A 93 -0.82 8.94 10.54
CA LEU A 93 -2.07 9.56 10.06
C LEU A 93 -1.84 10.67 9.02
N SER A 94 -0.63 11.20 8.94
CA SER A 94 -0.22 12.19 7.93
C SER A 94 0.40 11.55 6.69
N GLY A 95 0.51 10.21 6.67
CA GLY A 95 1.10 9.43 5.59
C GLY A 95 2.63 9.48 5.56
N ASN A 96 3.30 9.84 6.66
CA ASN A 96 4.74 9.70 6.77
C ASN A 96 5.07 8.24 7.02
N LEU A 97 6.03 7.70 6.26
CA LEU A 97 6.41 6.29 6.31
C LEU A 97 7.60 6.08 7.24
N TYR A 98 7.49 5.05 8.06
CA TYR A 98 8.53 4.60 8.99
C TYR A 98 8.83 3.12 8.77
N VAL A 99 10.10 2.78 8.82
CA VAL A 99 10.58 1.40 8.67
C VAL A 99 11.44 1.05 9.88
N ASN A 100 11.06 -0.01 10.58
CA ASN A 100 11.84 -0.60 11.66
C ASN A 100 12.71 -1.72 11.10
N THR A 101 14.01 -1.64 11.36
CA THR A 101 15.00 -2.61 10.92
C THR A 101 15.75 -3.18 12.12
N ASN A 102 16.58 -4.20 11.90
CA ASN A 102 17.51 -4.70 12.91
C ASN A 102 18.61 -3.70 13.29
N ASN A 103 18.75 -2.59 12.57
CA ASN A 103 19.75 -1.54 12.79
C ASN A 103 19.16 -0.19 13.23
N GLY A 104 17.88 -0.13 13.53
CA GLY A 104 17.18 1.07 13.98
C GLY A 104 15.90 1.38 13.22
N VAL A 105 15.26 2.48 13.58
CA VAL A 105 14.05 3.00 12.95
C VAL A 105 14.41 4.14 12.01
N TYR A 106 13.85 4.10 10.82
CA TYR A 106 14.09 5.07 9.76
C TYR A 106 12.79 5.69 9.28
N GLY A 107 12.78 6.99 9.11
CA GLY A 107 11.71 7.73 8.45
C GLY A 107 12.05 7.98 6.98
N TYR A 108 11.08 7.84 6.09
CA TYR A 108 11.26 8.19 4.69
C TYR A 108 11.14 9.69 4.49
N ASP A 109 12.23 10.31 4.05
CA ASP A 109 12.21 11.69 3.59
C ASP A 109 11.84 11.76 2.11
N ARG A 110 10.65 12.24 1.83
CA ARG A 110 10.12 12.36 0.47
C ARG A 110 10.85 13.38 -0.39
N TYR A 111 11.48 14.38 0.22
CA TYR A 111 12.16 15.46 -0.53
C TYR A 111 13.49 14.97 -1.08
N SER A 112 14.25 14.24 -0.28
CA SER A 112 15.48 13.61 -0.72
C SER A 112 15.24 12.25 -1.41
N GLY A 113 14.11 11.59 -1.13
CA GLY A 113 13.83 10.22 -1.57
C GLY A 113 14.62 9.16 -0.82
N GLU A 114 15.11 9.50 0.38
CA GLU A 114 16.00 8.68 1.20
C GLU A 114 15.39 8.35 2.56
N PHE A 115 15.97 7.38 3.25
CA PHE A 115 15.61 7.03 4.60
C PHE A 115 16.59 7.67 5.60
N VAL A 116 16.04 8.34 6.62
CA VAL A 116 16.81 9.01 7.68
C VAL A 116 16.57 8.28 9.00
N MET A 117 17.63 7.96 9.71
CA MET A 117 17.56 7.35 11.04
C MET A 117 16.93 8.34 12.02
N LEU A 118 16.00 7.84 12.86
CA LEU A 118 15.29 8.63 13.88
C LEU A 118 15.98 8.56 15.24
#